data_021a3b8770921bf2ed17be4ae3bb715d
#
_entry.id   021a3b8770921bf2ed17be4ae3bb715d
#
_cell.length_a   1.000
_cell.length_b   1.000
_cell.length_c   1.000
_cell.angle_alpha   90.00
_cell.angle_beta   90.00
_cell.angle_gamma   90.00
#
_symmetry.space_group_name_H-M   'P 1'
#
loop_
_entity.id
_entity.type
_entity.pdbx_description
1 polymer ?
#
loop_
_entity_poly.entity_id
_entity_poly.type
_entity_poly.pdbx_seq_one_letter_code
_entity_poly.pdbx_strand_id
1 'polypeptide(L)'
;MKINEGRVKQSAKNMISGFLYQTVTLILSFISRTVFINTLGTEYLGLNGIFTDVLSLLSMADLGFGTAMAYSFYKPLAEHDEDRIAALIHFYKKVYHIIAVTVTVLGLLCVPFLKYIVNTQEEIPNLTWYYLFSLANIVISYLFVYKTTLMTADQKDYKIVNIRMWATLTKTILQILVLYLTANYMLYIIIGVLTQFLTNAIASWQTQKEYPYIRNANTQTRVEKEVEQ
;
A
#
# COMPACT_ATOMS: atom_id res chain seq x y z
N MET A 1 24.87 2.94 -28.44
CA MET A 1 23.74 2.94 -27.52
C MET A 1 23.76 4.27 -26.76
N LYS A 2 22.96 5.27 -27.17
CA LYS A 2 22.90 6.55 -26.43
C LYS A 2 22.17 6.30 -25.13
N ILE A 3 22.89 6.36 -24.03
CA ILE A 3 22.30 6.32 -22.68
C ILE A 3 21.41 7.57 -22.61
N ASN A 4 20.11 7.35 -22.39
CA ASN A 4 19.17 8.46 -22.27
C ASN A 4 19.42 9.13 -20.91
N GLU A 5 20.15 10.25 -20.89
CA GLU A 5 20.55 10.98 -19.67
C GLU A 5 19.37 11.27 -18.74
N GLY A 6 18.19 11.45 -19.29
CA GLY A 6 16.95 11.62 -18.51
C GLY A 6 16.59 10.40 -17.65
N ARG A 7 16.73 9.20 -18.21
CA ARG A 7 16.43 7.94 -17.47
C ARG A 7 17.47 7.65 -16.38
N VAL A 8 18.76 7.91 -16.66
CA VAL A 8 19.83 7.77 -15.65
C VAL A 8 19.57 8.70 -14.47
N LYS A 9 19.19 9.95 -14.73
CA LYS A 9 18.84 10.92 -13.69
C LYS A 9 17.62 10.50 -12.87
N GLN A 10 16.60 9.91 -13.49
CA GLN A 10 15.42 9.39 -12.80
C GLN A 10 15.77 8.18 -11.96
N SER A 11 16.55 7.24 -12.47
CA SER A 11 17.03 6.07 -11.70
C SER A 11 17.85 6.50 -10.48
N ALA A 12 18.74 7.48 -10.62
CA ALA A 12 19.50 8.01 -9.50
C ALA A 12 18.59 8.66 -8.44
N LYS A 13 17.57 9.42 -8.86
CA LYS A 13 16.57 9.98 -7.94
C LYS A 13 15.78 8.88 -7.20
N ASN A 14 15.34 7.85 -7.90
CA ASN A 14 14.63 6.73 -7.32
C ASN A 14 15.50 6.03 -6.27
N MET A 15 16.76 5.78 -6.58
CA MET A 15 17.70 5.13 -5.66
C MET A 15 17.94 5.98 -4.40
N ILE A 16 18.22 7.27 -4.55
CA ILE A 16 18.44 8.17 -3.41
C ILE A 16 17.18 8.30 -2.56
N SER A 17 16.02 8.55 -3.19
CA SER A 17 14.75 8.67 -2.45
C SER A 17 14.38 7.36 -1.75
N GLY A 18 14.59 6.21 -2.39
CA GLY A 18 14.35 4.89 -1.79
C GLY A 18 15.26 4.64 -0.58
N PHE A 19 16.55 4.96 -0.70
CA PHE A 19 17.49 4.80 0.39
C PHE A 19 17.15 5.72 1.58
N LEU A 20 16.88 6.99 1.32
CA LEU A 20 16.45 7.95 2.35
C LEU A 20 15.17 7.48 3.04
N TYR A 21 14.16 7.08 2.28
CA TYR A 21 12.91 6.57 2.83
C TYR A 21 13.14 5.35 3.72
N GLN A 22 13.94 4.38 3.26
CA GLN A 22 14.25 3.19 4.03
C GLN A 22 14.97 3.51 5.35
N THR A 23 15.96 4.40 5.30
CA THR A 23 16.71 4.84 6.49
C THR A 23 15.80 5.54 7.49
N VAL A 24 14.99 6.50 7.03
CA VAL A 24 14.01 7.21 7.87
C VAL A 24 13.02 6.24 8.48
N THR A 25 12.48 5.31 7.69
CA THR A 25 11.51 4.30 8.16
C THR A 25 12.11 3.40 9.23
N LEU A 26 13.36 2.97 9.08
CA LEU A 26 14.06 2.17 10.09
C LEU A 26 14.19 2.91 11.42
N ILE A 27 14.66 4.15 11.40
CA ILE A 27 14.80 4.98 12.61
C ILE A 27 13.44 5.18 13.29
N LEU A 28 12.43 5.56 12.51
CA LEU A 28 11.08 5.77 13.02
C LEU A 28 10.46 4.49 13.59
N SER A 29 10.73 3.34 12.98
CA SER A 29 10.26 2.05 13.47
C SER A 29 10.84 1.70 14.84
N PHE A 30 12.12 1.97 15.06
CA PHE A 30 12.75 1.79 16.38
C PHE A 30 12.11 2.68 17.43
N ILE A 31 11.98 3.97 17.15
CA ILE A 31 11.39 4.95 18.09
C ILE A 31 9.93 4.55 18.39
N SER A 32 9.13 4.30 17.35
CA SER A 32 7.72 3.94 17.48
C SER A 32 7.55 2.66 18.28
N ARG A 33 8.37 1.64 18.00
CA ARG A 33 8.33 0.35 18.71
C ARG A 33 8.67 0.51 20.21
N THR A 34 9.67 1.32 20.53
CA THR A 34 10.05 1.59 21.92
C THR A 34 8.91 2.26 22.67
N VAL A 35 8.31 3.32 22.10
CA VAL A 35 7.17 4.01 22.70
C VAL A 35 5.98 3.08 22.84
N PHE A 36 5.69 2.27 21.81
CA PHE A 36 4.59 1.32 21.81
C PHE A 36 4.70 0.30 22.95
N ILE A 37 5.87 -0.31 23.12
CA ILE A 37 6.10 -1.31 24.18
C ILE A 37 5.99 -0.65 25.56
N ASN A 38 6.56 0.53 25.74
CA ASN A 38 6.53 1.22 27.03
C ASN A 38 5.11 1.69 27.42
N THR A 39 4.22 1.89 26.43
CA THR A 39 2.87 2.43 26.67
C THR A 39 1.80 1.35 26.72
N LEU A 40 1.84 0.39 25.79
CA LEU A 40 0.81 -0.64 25.62
C LEU A 40 1.27 -2.04 26.07
N GLY A 41 2.58 -2.23 26.22
CA GLY A 41 3.15 -3.53 26.58
C GLY A 41 3.46 -4.43 25.38
N THR A 42 4.07 -5.58 25.69
CA THR A 42 4.49 -6.57 24.69
C THR A 42 3.33 -7.38 24.12
N GLU A 43 2.21 -7.49 24.82
CA GLU A 43 1.02 -8.24 24.39
C GLU A 43 0.39 -7.62 23.15
N TYR A 44 0.16 -6.31 23.17
CA TYR A 44 -0.34 -5.58 21.99
C TYR A 44 0.65 -5.58 20.83
N LEU A 45 1.96 -5.64 21.10
CA LEU A 45 2.96 -5.79 20.06
C LEU A 45 2.87 -7.17 19.41
N GLY A 46 2.72 -8.22 20.22
CA GLY A 46 2.50 -9.59 19.74
C GLY A 46 1.22 -9.69 18.91
N LEU A 47 0.14 -9.08 19.38
CA LEU A 47 -1.13 -9.01 18.66
C LEU A 47 -0.97 -8.35 17.28
N ASN A 48 -0.29 -7.20 17.22
CA ASN A 48 -0.03 -6.52 15.97
C ASN A 48 0.83 -7.36 15.00
N GLY A 49 1.78 -8.13 15.54
CA GLY A 49 2.58 -9.11 14.79
C GLY A 49 1.71 -10.21 14.19
N ILE A 50 0.88 -10.88 15.01
CA ILE A 50 -0.04 -11.93 14.55
C ILE A 50 -0.97 -11.42 13.44
N PHE A 51 -1.57 -10.24 13.61
CA PHE A 51 -2.42 -9.65 12.57
C PHE A 51 -1.63 -9.40 11.28
N THR A 52 -0.42 -8.88 11.38
CA THR A 52 0.46 -8.65 10.23
C THR A 52 0.77 -9.96 9.51
N ASP A 53 1.08 -11.02 10.22
CA ASP A 53 1.41 -12.33 9.66
C ASP A 53 0.20 -12.97 8.96
N VAL A 54 -0.96 -13.01 9.64
CA VAL A 54 -2.22 -13.54 9.07
C VAL A 54 -2.61 -12.76 7.80
N LEU A 55 -2.57 -11.44 7.86
CA LEU A 55 -2.95 -10.59 6.76
C LEU A 55 -1.91 -10.63 5.61
N SER A 56 -0.62 -10.86 5.92
CA SER A 56 0.42 -11.09 4.91
C SER A 56 0.18 -12.38 4.13
N LEU A 57 -0.23 -13.46 4.82
CA LEU A 57 -0.62 -14.70 4.16
C LEU A 57 -1.78 -14.50 3.20
N LEU A 58 -2.81 -13.75 3.59
CA LEU A 58 -3.94 -13.42 2.72
C LEU A 58 -3.50 -12.56 1.52
N SER A 59 -2.49 -11.71 1.72
CA SER A 59 -1.91 -10.85 0.68
C SER A 59 -1.03 -11.61 -0.32
N MET A 60 -0.68 -12.87 -0.06
CA MET A 60 0.07 -13.70 -1.01
C MET A 60 -0.68 -13.91 -2.33
N ALA A 61 -1.99 -13.69 -2.36
CA ALA A 61 -2.79 -13.69 -3.59
C ALA A 61 -2.32 -12.62 -4.61
N ASP A 62 -1.61 -11.57 -4.17
CA ASP A 62 -1.05 -10.52 -5.04
C ASP A 62 0.39 -10.82 -5.51
N LEU A 63 0.99 -11.94 -5.09
CA LEU A 63 2.38 -12.27 -5.43
C LEU A 63 2.60 -12.34 -6.94
N GLY A 64 3.34 -11.38 -7.46
CA GLY A 64 3.71 -11.30 -8.86
C GLY A 64 2.80 -10.41 -9.73
N PHE A 65 1.56 -10.12 -9.34
CA PHE A 65 0.67 -9.27 -10.13
C PHE A 65 1.24 -7.86 -10.31
N GLY A 66 1.75 -7.24 -9.25
CA GLY A 66 2.38 -5.92 -9.32
C GLY A 66 3.57 -5.86 -10.28
N THR A 67 4.38 -6.91 -10.30
CA THR A 67 5.55 -7.03 -11.20
C THR A 67 5.10 -7.24 -12.64
N ALA A 68 4.15 -8.14 -12.88
CA ALA A 68 3.57 -8.40 -14.20
C ALA A 68 2.90 -7.13 -14.77
N MET A 69 2.18 -6.41 -13.92
CA MET A 69 1.57 -5.13 -14.26
C MET A 69 2.63 -4.10 -14.67
N ALA A 70 3.68 -3.91 -13.87
CA ALA A 70 4.75 -2.98 -14.22
C ALA A 70 5.38 -3.32 -15.58
N TYR A 71 5.59 -4.60 -15.83
CA TYR A 71 6.15 -5.10 -17.10
C TYR A 71 5.26 -4.78 -18.30
N SER A 72 3.94 -4.91 -18.16
CA SER A 72 2.99 -4.64 -19.23
C SER A 72 2.96 -3.17 -19.68
N PHE A 73 3.38 -2.24 -18.82
CA PHE A 73 3.47 -0.82 -19.15
C PHE A 73 4.73 -0.43 -19.93
N TYR A 74 5.81 -1.22 -19.89
CA TYR A 74 7.10 -0.80 -20.49
C TYR A 74 7.02 -0.52 -21.98
N LYS A 75 6.36 -1.40 -22.74
CA LYS A 75 6.22 -1.23 -24.20
C LYS A 75 5.33 -0.04 -24.54
N PRO A 76 4.09 0.08 -24.01
CA PRO A 76 3.24 1.24 -24.27
C PRO A 76 3.87 2.59 -23.86
N LEU A 77 4.62 2.61 -22.76
CA LEU A 77 5.35 3.81 -22.34
C LEU A 77 6.47 4.19 -23.31
N ALA A 78 7.17 3.19 -23.87
CA ALA A 78 8.23 3.43 -24.86
C ALA A 78 7.67 3.91 -26.21
N GLU A 79 6.49 3.44 -26.58
CA GLU A 79 5.78 3.78 -27.82
C GLU A 79 4.88 5.04 -27.67
N HIS A 80 4.76 5.59 -26.46
CA HIS A 80 3.85 6.70 -26.11
C HIS A 80 2.38 6.40 -26.45
N ASP A 81 1.98 5.14 -26.32
CA ASP A 81 0.61 4.68 -26.59
C ASP A 81 -0.29 4.93 -25.37
N GLU A 82 -0.83 6.16 -25.28
CA GLU A 82 -1.68 6.59 -24.18
C GLU A 82 -2.97 5.77 -24.05
N ASP A 83 -3.54 5.36 -25.19
CA ASP A 83 -4.79 4.58 -25.21
C ASP A 83 -4.56 3.20 -24.60
N ARG A 84 -3.47 2.54 -24.95
CA ARG A 84 -3.10 1.26 -24.41
C ARG A 84 -2.76 1.33 -22.91
N ILE A 85 -2.07 2.39 -22.47
CA ILE A 85 -1.81 2.62 -21.03
C ILE A 85 -3.12 2.79 -20.28
N ALA A 86 -4.05 3.61 -20.79
CA ALA A 86 -5.36 3.84 -20.16
C ALA A 86 -6.16 2.53 -20.05
N ALA A 87 -6.16 1.71 -21.10
CA ALA A 87 -6.83 0.44 -21.13
C ALA A 87 -6.23 -0.56 -20.12
N LEU A 88 -4.90 -0.65 -20.02
CA LEU A 88 -4.22 -1.47 -19.01
C LEU A 88 -4.58 -1.02 -17.59
N ILE A 89 -4.63 0.29 -17.32
CA ILE A 89 -5.06 0.82 -16.01
C ILE A 89 -6.48 0.37 -15.68
N HIS A 90 -7.40 0.39 -16.65
CA HIS A 90 -8.79 -0.08 -16.43
C HIS A 90 -8.85 -1.58 -16.16
N PHE A 91 -8.10 -2.38 -16.91
CA PHE A 91 -7.99 -3.82 -16.68
C PHE A 91 -7.47 -4.11 -15.28
N TYR A 92 -6.33 -3.53 -14.90
CA TYR A 92 -5.73 -3.74 -13.58
C TYR A 92 -6.60 -3.20 -12.43
N LYS A 93 -7.37 -2.14 -12.68
CA LYS A 93 -8.37 -1.68 -11.72
C LYS A 93 -9.37 -2.78 -11.39
N LYS A 94 -9.92 -3.48 -12.41
CA LYS A 94 -10.86 -4.60 -12.21
C LYS A 94 -10.18 -5.72 -11.42
N VAL A 95 -8.97 -6.12 -11.82
CA VAL A 95 -8.19 -7.19 -11.15
C VAL A 95 -7.95 -6.85 -9.68
N TYR A 96 -7.47 -5.66 -9.37
CA TYR A 96 -7.20 -5.26 -7.97
C TYR A 96 -8.48 -5.09 -7.13
N HIS A 97 -9.62 -4.75 -7.75
CA HIS A 97 -10.90 -4.80 -7.04
C HIS A 97 -11.33 -6.24 -6.70
N ILE A 98 -11.11 -7.19 -7.60
CA ILE A 98 -11.37 -8.61 -7.33
C ILE A 98 -10.45 -9.09 -6.19
N ILE A 99 -9.16 -8.77 -6.24
CA ILE A 99 -8.21 -9.09 -5.16
C ILE A 99 -8.67 -8.48 -3.84
N ALA A 100 -9.05 -7.20 -3.83
CA ALA A 100 -9.54 -6.51 -2.63
C ALA A 100 -10.77 -7.20 -2.03
N VAL A 101 -11.75 -7.58 -2.87
CA VAL A 101 -12.94 -8.32 -2.42
C VAL A 101 -12.56 -9.70 -1.88
N THR A 102 -11.71 -10.43 -2.58
CA THR A 102 -11.25 -11.76 -2.16
C THR A 102 -10.54 -11.71 -0.81
N VAL A 103 -9.60 -10.78 -0.64
CA VAL A 103 -8.88 -10.58 0.63
C VAL A 103 -9.85 -10.15 1.74
N THR A 104 -10.84 -9.31 1.43
CA THR A 104 -11.88 -8.91 2.39
C THR A 104 -12.70 -10.11 2.85
N VAL A 105 -13.19 -10.93 1.91
CA VAL A 105 -13.99 -12.12 2.23
C VAL A 105 -13.17 -13.13 3.06
N LEU A 106 -11.96 -13.45 2.61
CA LEU A 106 -11.07 -14.37 3.34
C LEU A 106 -10.72 -13.81 4.72
N GLY A 107 -10.44 -12.51 4.83
CA GLY A 107 -10.17 -11.86 6.10
C GLY A 107 -11.37 -11.89 7.05
N LEU A 108 -12.60 -11.69 6.56
CA LEU A 108 -13.81 -11.81 7.36
C LEU A 108 -14.07 -13.25 7.81
N LEU A 109 -13.74 -14.25 7.00
CA LEU A 109 -13.82 -15.66 7.39
C LEU A 109 -12.83 -16.03 8.49
N CYS A 110 -11.74 -15.30 8.69
CA CYS A 110 -10.82 -15.49 9.81
C CYS A 110 -11.38 -14.95 11.14
N VAL A 111 -12.38 -14.06 11.14
CA VAL A 111 -12.92 -13.43 12.36
C VAL A 111 -13.37 -14.45 13.43
N PRO A 112 -14.16 -15.49 13.14
CA PRO A 112 -14.56 -16.46 14.15
C PRO A 112 -13.39 -17.26 14.74
N PHE A 113 -12.27 -17.33 14.03
CA PHE A 113 -11.06 -18.06 14.43
C PHE A 113 -10.06 -17.20 15.21
N LEU A 114 -10.29 -15.89 15.34
CA LEU A 114 -9.34 -14.97 15.98
C LEU A 114 -8.98 -15.38 17.40
N LYS A 115 -9.94 -15.90 18.19
CA LYS A 115 -9.70 -16.37 19.56
C LYS A 115 -8.76 -17.58 19.61
N TYR A 116 -8.73 -18.40 18.55
CA TYR A 116 -7.80 -19.54 18.44
C TYR A 116 -6.43 -19.14 17.93
N ILE A 117 -6.40 -18.13 17.04
CA ILE A 117 -5.16 -17.62 16.44
C ILE A 117 -4.39 -16.77 17.46
N VAL A 118 -5.11 -15.93 18.20
CA VAL A 118 -4.56 -15.06 19.24
C VAL A 118 -4.71 -15.77 20.59
N ASN A 119 -3.77 -16.68 20.85
CA ASN A 119 -3.73 -17.41 22.12
C ASN A 119 -2.99 -16.59 23.19
N THR A 120 -3.70 -15.65 23.82
CA THR A 120 -3.19 -14.84 24.93
C THR A 120 -3.78 -15.31 26.25
N GLN A 121 -3.03 -15.14 27.35
CA GLN A 121 -3.49 -15.51 28.69
C GLN A 121 -4.59 -14.58 29.21
N GLU A 122 -4.65 -13.36 28.70
CA GLU A 122 -5.67 -12.36 29.05
C GLU A 122 -6.62 -12.10 27.87
N GLU A 123 -7.89 -11.87 28.17
CA GLU A 123 -8.86 -11.47 27.14
C GLU A 123 -8.58 -10.03 26.68
N ILE A 124 -8.17 -9.88 25.42
CA ILE A 124 -7.95 -8.57 24.82
C ILE A 124 -9.30 -7.96 24.43
N PRO A 125 -9.71 -6.84 25.06
CA PRO A 125 -10.95 -6.19 24.70
C PRO A 125 -10.89 -5.66 23.26
N ASN A 126 -12.01 -5.71 22.54
CA ASN A 126 -12.14 -5.21 21.18
C ASN A 126 -11.23 -5.89 20.11
N LEU A 127 -10.76 -7.13 20.37
CA LEU A 127 -9.89 -7.89 19.47
C LEU A 127 -10.38 -7.88 18.01
N THR A 128 -11.68 -8.15 17.82
CA THR A 128 -12.30 -8.17 16.49
C THR A 128 -12.19 -6.83 15.77
N TRP A 129 -12.39 -5.72 16.47
CA TRP A 129 -12.28 -4.39 15.89
C TRP A 129 -10.83 -4.06 15.48
N TYR A 130 -9.86 -4.43 16.30
CA TYR A 130 -8.45 -4.27 15.98
C TYR A 130 -8.07 -5.01 14.70
N TYR A 131 -8.55 -6.26 14.58
CA TYR A 131 -8.35 -7.05 13.37
C TYR A 131 -9.03 -6.42 12.14
N LEU A 132 -10.30 -6.01 12.27
CA LEU A 132 -11.04 -5.40 11.15
C LEU A 132 -10.40 -4.11 10.64
N PHE A 133 -9.89 -3.26 11.53
CA PHE A 133 -9.13 -2.08 11.12
C PHE A 133 -7.81 -2.44 10.45
N SER A 134 -7.12 -3.48 10.92
CA SER A 134 -5.90 -3.97 10.28
C SER A 134 -6.18 -4.55 8.89
N LEU A 135 -7.29 -5.30 8.74
CA LEU A 135 -7.78 -5.79 7.45
C LEU A 135 -8.11 -4.62 6.51
N ALA A 136 -8.86 -3.62 6.99
CA ALA A 136 -9.19 -2.43 6.21
C ALA A 136 -7.94 -1.70 5.70
N ASN A 137 -6.88 -1.62 6.51
CA ASN A 137 -5.62 -0.99 6.12
C ASN A 137 -4.99 -1.66 4.89
N ILE A 138 -5.03 -2.99 4.81
CA ILE A 138 -4.53 -3.74 3.65
C ILE A 138 -5.45 -3.61 2.45
N VAL A 139 -6.77 -3.76 2.64
CA VAL A 139 -7.75 -3.63 1.56
C VAL A 139 -7.66 -2.26 0.88
N ILE A 140 -7.49 -1.20 1.67
CA ILE A 140 -7.30 0.17 1.15
C ILE A 140 -6.10 0.25 0.21
N SER A 141 -5.01 -0.48 0.46
CA SER A 141 -3.84 -0.44 -0.41
C SER A 141 -4.15 -0.95 -1.82
N TYR A 142 -4.96 -2.01 -1.93
CA TYR A 142 -5.35 -2.59 -3.22
C TYR A 142 -6.23 -1.67 -4.08
N LEU A 143 -7.01 -0.79 -3.46
CA LEU A 143 -7.88 0.13 -4.19
C LEU A 143 -7.13 1.20 -5.00
N PHE A 144 -5.83 1.40 -4.72
CA PHE A 144 -5.05 2.48 -5.32
C PHE A 144 -3.77 2.02 -6.05
N VAL A 145 -3.25 0.83 -5.73
CA VAL A 145 -1.94 0.36 -6.22
C VAL A 145 -1.82 0.35 -7.75
N TYR A 146 -2.91 0.02 -8.46
CA TYR A 146 -2.90 -0.05 -9.92
C TYR A 146 -2.51 1.27 -10.61
N LYS A 147 -2.74 2.42 -9.97
CA LYS A 147 -2.30 3.72 -10.51
C LYS A 147 -0.83 3.99 -10.23
N THR A 148 -0.39 3.74 -9.00
CA THR A 148 0.98 4.05 -8.60
C THR A 148 2.01 3.19 -9.31
N THR A 149 1.65 1.96 -9.71
CA THR A 149 2.51 1.06 -10.49
C THR A 149 2.92 1.65 -11.84
N LEU A 150 2.06 2.48 -12.47
CA LEU A 150 2.42 3.21 -13.69
C LEU A 150 3.60 4.16 -13.46
N MET A 151 3.63 4.88 -12.32
CA MET A 151 4.75 5.75 -11.94
C MET A 151 6.05 4.98 -11.77
N THR A 152 5.97 3.79 -11.16
CA THR A 152 7.12 2.89 -10.99
C THR A 152 7.63 2.41 -12.35
N ALA A 153 6.74 1.99 -13.25
CA ALA A 153 7.09 1.55 -14.60
C ALA A 153 7.77 2.67 -15.44
N ASP A 154 7.32 3.91 -15.26
CA ASP A 154 7.92 5.09 -15.93
C ASP A 154 9.15 5.67 -15.19
N GLN A 155 9.69 4.93 -14.21
CA GLN A 155 10.87 5.35 -13.42
C GLN A 155 10.67 6.67 -12.64
N LYS A 156 9.44 7.06 -12.36
CA LYS A 156 9.08 8.27 -11.60
C LYS A 156 8.67 7.94 -10.15
N ASP A 157 9.01 6.75 -9.66
CA ASP A 157 8.63 6.26 -8.33
C ASP A 157 9.10 7.19 -7.18
N TYR A 158 10.19 7.94 -7.38
CA TYR A 158 10.67 8.90 -6.39
C TYR A 158 9.60 9.91 -5.93
N LYS A 159 8.63 10.25 -6.79
CA LYS A 159 7.51 11.14 -6.43
C LYS A 159 6.58 10.46 -5.42
N ILE A 160 6.29 9.18 -5.62
CA ILE A 160 5.45 8.38 -4.72
C ILE A 160 6.19 8.08 -3.41
N VAL A 161 7.48 7.76 -3.50
CA VAL A 161 8.35 7.51 -2.33
C VAL A 161 8.40 8.75 -1.42
N ASN A 162 8.52 9.95 -1.99
CA ASN A 162 8.51 11.19 -1.23
C ASN A 162 7.16 11.42 -0.50
N ILE A 163 6.03 11.13 -1.16
CA ILE A 163 4.70 11.20 -0.52
C ILE A 163 4.65 10.21 0.66
N ARG A 164 5.09 8.96 0.45
CA ARG A 164 5.13 7.93 1.49
C ARG A 164 6.05 8.33 2.66
N MET A 165 7.19 8.96 2.38
CA MET A 165 8.13 9.41 3.41
C MET A 165 7.48 10.43 4.35
N TRP A 166 6.87 11.48 3.81
CA TRP A 166 6.17 12.49 4.61
C TRP A 166 4.97 11.93 5.35
N ALA A 167 4.22 11.05 4.71
CA ALA A 167 3.10 10.36 5.34
C ALA A 167 3.54 9.47 6.50
N THR A 168 4.66 8.74 6.36
CA THR A 168 5.22 7.90 7.42
C THR A 168 5.71 8.75 8.60
N LEU A 169 6.38 9.87 8.34
CA LEU A 169 6.77 10.82 9.37
C LEU A 169 5.56 11.33 10.15
N THR A 170 4.56 11.86 9.45
CA THR A 170 3.33 12.40 10.06
C THR A 170 2.58 11.31 10.84
N LYS A 171 2.41 10.12 10.25
CA LYS A 171 1.77 8.98 10.92
C LYS A 171 2.47 8.63 12.22
N THR A 172 3.80 8.49 12.18
CA THR A 172 4.57 8.07 13.35
C THR A 172 4.50 9.11 14.46
N ILE A 173 4.61 10.40 14.12
CA ILE A 173 4.46 11.48 15.11
C ILE A 173 3.08 11.46 15.75
N LEU A 174 2.00 11.35 14.94
CA LEU A 174 0.63 11.30 15.45
C LEU A 174 0.39 10.06 16.32
N GLN A 175 0.90 8.90 15.91
CA GLN A 175 0.78 7.66 16.66
C GLN A 175 1.51 7.73 18.02
N ILE A 176 2.72 8.27 18.04
CA ILE A 176 3.48 8.47 19.28
C ILE A 176 2.74 9.43 20.21
N LEU A 177 2.26 10.57 19.69
CA LEU A 177 1.50 11.54 20.48
C LEU A 177 0.23 10.91 21.09
N VAL A 178 -0.53 10.18 20.30
CA VAL A 178 -1.76 9.53 20.79
C VAL A 178 -1.44 8.46 21.82
N LEU A 179 -0.40 7.65 21.61
CA LEU A 179 0.01 6.66 22.62
C LEU A 179 0.42 7.33 23.92
N TYR A 180 1.24 8.38 23.85
CA TYR A 180 1.71 9.10 25.03
C TYR A 180 0.58 9.77 25.81
N LEU A 181 -0.42 10.31 25.11
CA LEU A 181 -1.54 11.04 25.72
C LEU A 181 -2.67 10.13 26.22
N THR A 182 -2.91 9.01 25.54
CA THR A 182 -4.15 8.22 25.75
C THR A 182 -3.91 6.76 26.09
N ALA A 183 -2.72 6.21 25.81
CA ALA A 183 -2.42 4.78 25.89
C ALA A 183 -3.47 3.90 25.16
N ASN A 184 -4.10 4.40 24.10
CA ASN A 184 -5.23 3.77 23.43
C ASN A 184 -4.80 3.15 22.09
N TYR A 185 -4.81 1.81 22.05
CA TYR A 185 -4.43 1.06 20.85
C TYR A 185 -5.42 1.25 19.70
N MET A 186 -6.71 1.44 19.96
CA MET A 186 -7.72 1.68 18.93
C MET A 186 -7.40 2.96 18.14
N LEU A 187 -7.11 4.06 18.84
CA LEU A 187 -6.74 5.32 18.20
C LEU A 187 -5.45 5.19 17.39
N TYR A 188 -4.48 4.43 17.89
CA TYR A 188 -3.23 4.14 17.16
C TYR A 188 -3.51 3.46 15.81
N ILE A 189 -4.37 2.44 15.77
CA ILE A 189 -4.73 1.73 14.53
C ILE A 189 -5.51 2.67 13.60
N ILE A 190 -6.49 3.41 14.11
CA ILE A 190 -7.32 4.33 13.31
C ILE A 190 -6.43 5.37 12.60
N ILE A 191 -5.45 5.95 13.30
CA ILE A 191 -4.48 6.87 12.68
C ILE A 191 -3.73 6.16 11.54
N GLY A 192 -3.34 4.89 11.74
CA GLY A 192 -2.70 4.09 10.70
C GLY A 192 -3.57 3.97 9.45
N VAL A 193 -4.84 3.58 9.61
CA VAL A 193 -5.81 3.41 8.51
C VAL A 193 -6.07 4.73 7.78
N LEU A 194 -6.33 5.80 8.52
CA LEU A 194 -6.57 7.13 7.94
C LEU A 194 -5.36 7.63 7.15
N THR A 195 -4.16 7.50 7.72
CA THR A 195 -2.94 7.92 7.05
C THR A 195 -2.67 7.09 5.80
N GLN A 196 -2.92 5.77 5.85
CA GLN A 196 -2.80 4.89 4.68
C GLN A 196 -3.75 5.33 3.56
N PHE A 197 -5.02 5.59 3.90
CA PHE A 197 -6.00 6.08 2.93
C PHE A 197 -5.57 7.40 2.30
N LEU A 198 -5.20 8.39 3.11
CA LEU A 198 -4.77 9.71 2.63
C LEU A 198 -3.51 9.61 1.76
N THR A 199 -2.53 8.81 2.17
CA THR A 199 -1.30 8.58 1.39
C THR A 199 -1.60 8.01 0.02
N ASN A 200 -2.44 6.98 -0.03
CA ASN A 200 -2.83 6.33 -1.28
C ASN A 200 -3.69 7.25 -2.16
N ALA A 201 -4.58 8.04 -1.56
CA ALA A 201 -5.38 9.03 -2.29
C ALA A 201 -4.49 10.13 -2.91
N ILE A 202 -3.53 10.67 -2.15
CA ILE A 202 -2.58 11.68 -2.64
C ILE A 202 -1.70 11.09 -3.74
N ALA A 203 -1.16 9.88 -3.55
CA ALA A 203 -0.34 9.19 -4.55
C ALA A 203 -1.14 8.92 -5.84
N SER A 204 -2.40 8.48 -5.71
CA SER A 204 -3.32 8.29 -6.83
C SER A 204 -3.62 9.60 -7.57
N TRP A 205 -3.86 10.69 -6.83
CA TRP A 205 -4.07 12.01 -7.40
C TRP A 205 -2.83 12.52 -8.14
N GLN A 206 -1.64 12.36 -7.54
CA GLN A 206 -0.36 12.71 -8.18
C GLN A 206 -0.16 11.95 -9.49
N THR A 207 -0.51 10.66 -9.52
CA THR A 207 -0.44 9.86 -10.75
C THR A 207 -1.40 10.37 -11.82
N GLN A 208 -2.65 10.69 -11.45
CA GLN A 208 -3.63 11.25 -12.39
C GLN A 208 -3.23 12.62 -12.93
N LYS A 209 -2.52 13.42 -12.14
CA LYS A 209 -1.97 14.71 -12.58
C LYS A 209 -0.83 14.53 -13.58
N GLU A 210 0.01 13.51 -13.39
CA GLU A 210 1.12 13.19 -14.30
C GLU A 210 0.65 12.58 -15.62
N TYR A 211 -0.43 11.78 -15.56
CA TYR A 211 -1.00 11.04 -16.69
C TYR A 211 -2.52 11.33 -16.82
N PRO A 212 -2.91 12.52 -17.34
CA PRO A 212 -4.32 12.93 -17.41
C PRO A 212 -5.20 11.99 -18.22
N TYR A 213 -4.62 11.34 -19.23
CA TYR A 213 -5.32 10.43 -20.15
C TYR A 213 -5.88 9.15 -19.46
N ILE A 214 -5.35 8.76 -18.30
CA ILE A 214 -5.87 7.59 -17.56
C ILE A 214 -7.29 7.80 -16.99
N ARG A 215 -7.83 9.02 -17.08
CA ARG A 215 -9.21 9.33 -16.65
C ARG A 215 -10.25 9.05 -17.74
N ASN A 216 -9.83 9.00 -19.01
CA ASN A 216 -10.73 8.88 -20.15
C ASN A 216 -11.11 7.41 -20.37
N ALA A 217 -12.37 7.07 -20.05
CA ALA A 217 -12.90 5.71 -20.02
C ALA A 217 -13.27 5.11 -21.40
N ASN A 218 -13.03 5.82 -22.52
CA ASN A 218 -13.58 5.41 -23.82
C ASN A 218 -12.83 4.29 -24.56
N THR A 219 -11.77 3.72 -23.97
CA THR A 219 -10.91 2.72 -24.63
C THR A 219 -11.21 1.28 -24.23
N GLN A 220 -12.36 1.03 -23.59
CA GLN A 220 -12.71 -0.30 -23.04
C GLN A 220 -12.81 -1.43 -24.08
N THR A 221 -13.08 -1.13 -25.34
CA THR A 221 -13.44 -2.16 -26.33
C THR A 221 -12.26 -2.80 -27.06
N ARG A 222 -11.07 -2.19 -27.01
CA ARG A 222 -9.94 -2.66 -27.83
C ARG A 222 -9.02 -3.65 -27.10
N VAL A 223 -8.85 -3.51 -25.80
CA VAL A 223 -7.89 -4.31 -25.03
C VAL A 223 -8.50 -5.62 -24.49
N GLU A 224 -9.82 -5.69 -24.26
CA GLU A 224 -10.45 -6.96 -23.87
C GLU A 224 -10.23 -8.07 -24.92
N LYS A 225 -10.10 -7.71 -26.20
CA LYS A 225 -9.85 -8.66 -27.30
C LYS A 225 -8.37 -9.04 -27.48
N GLU A 226 -7.42 -8.23 -27.01
CA GLU A 226 -5.98 -8.51 -27.17
C GLU A 226 -5.35 -9.20 -25.95
N VAL A 227 -6.01 -9.16 -24.78
CA VAL A 227 -5.54 -9.83 -23.55
C VAL A 227 -6.10 -11.25 -23.43
N GLU A 228 -7.17 -11.58 -24.18
CA GLU A 228 -7.74 -12.93 -24.26
C GLU A 228 -7.04 -13.83 -25.29
N GLN A 229 -6.10 -13.33 -26.07
CA GLN A 229 -5.23 -14.08 -26.98
C GLN A 229 -3.83 -14.26 -26.40
#